data_d5b50cf9721f9555ed1abf1e0632faad
#
_entry.id   d5b50cf9721f9555ed1abf1e0632faad
#
_cell.length_a   1.000
_cell.length_b   1.000
_cell.length_c   1.000
_cell.angle_alpha   90.00
_cell.angle_beta   90.00
_cell.angle_gamma   90.00
#
_symmetry.space_group_name_H-M   'P 1'
#
loop_
_entity.id
_entity.type
_entity.pdbx_description
1 polymer ?
#
loop_
_entity_poly.entity_id
_entity_poly.type
_entity_poly.pdbx_seq_one_letter_code
_entity_poly.pdbx_strand_id
1 'polypeptide(L)'
;MPTLRFALVDVFADTALTGNPLAVVDGADGLSDDTLADVAREFNQSETTFVLAGDGSATRRLRSFTTGRVEVGGAGHNALGAWWWLAHDGQVDPGDHVQRIGGEDLPLRIERDGERLLVAMRQGTPVSAESTVAAATIAAPLALDAADVGAGRVVSTGTPHLLVPASGREAVDRAAPHAPALKRVLAEAGAEGCYLYATDGPEPYTRFFNPTVGLWEDPATGTAAGPLAWWLVRSGALAGPQIAIEQGHAMGRPSRLRLRVEEAAVTLSGSAVLAAEGQIHIPAR
;
A
#
# COMPACT_ATOMS: atom_id res chain seq x y z
N MET A 1 -33.27 0.45 -9.34
CA MET A 1 -32.01 0.81 -8.64
C MET A 1 -30.89 0.60 -9.62
N PRO A 2 -30.03 1.58 -9.87
CA PRO A 2 -28.85 1.34 -10.68
C PRO A 2 -27.95 0.30 -10.00
N THR A 3 -27.28 -0.51 -10.80
CA THR A 3 -26.33 -1.51 -10.34
C THR A 3 -24.98 -1.20 -10.93
N LEU A 4 -23.93 -1.37 -10.12
CA LEU A 4 -22.53 -1.24 -10.55
C LEU A 4 -21.84 -2.60 -10.42
N ARG A 5 -20.91 -2.87 -11.33
CA ARG A 5 -20.01 -4.02 -11.22
C ARG A 5 -18.96 -3.76 -10.14
N PHE A 6 -18.60 -4.80 -9.39
CA PHE A 6 -17.49 -4.75 -8.47
C PHE A 6 -16.63 -6.00 -8.58
N ALA A 7 -15.38 -5.86 -8.16
CA ALA A 7 -14.47 -6.94 -7.89
C ALA A 7 -13.83 -6.76 -6.51
N LEU A 8 -13.63 -7.88 -5.81
CA LEU A 8 -12.70 -7.96 -4.68
C LEU A 8 -11.40 -8.57 -5.22
N VAL A 9 -10.32 -7.82 -5.12
CA VAL A 9 -9.01 -8.25 -5.58
C VAL A 9 -8.02 -8.26 -4.43
N ASP A 10 -7.18 -9.28 -4.40
CA ASP A 10 -6.11 -9.42 -3.42
C ASP A 10 -4.81 -8.91 -4.05
N VAL A 11 -4.37 -7.72 -3.62
CA VAL A 11 -3.25 -6.99 -4.20
C VAL A 11 -1.93 -7.43 -3.59
N PHE A 12 -0.85 -7.49 -4.37
CA PHE A 12 0.45 -8.03 -4.00
C PHE A 12 0.43 -9.50 -3.62
N ALA A 13 -0.48 -10.25 -4.26
CA ALA A 13 -0.70 -11.67 -4.03
C ALA A 13 -0.58 -12.48 -5.32
N ASP A 14 -0.23 -13.76 -5.17
CA ASP A 14 -0.24 -14.76 -6.22
C ASP A 14 -1.32 -15.83 -5.97
N THR A 15 -1.98 -15.76 -4.82
CA THR A 15 -3.02 -16.71 -4.39
C THR A 15 -4.16 -15.92 -3.76
N ALA A 16 -5.40 -16.26 -4.08
CA ALA A 16 -6.57 -15.64 -3.48
C ALA A 16 -6.59 -15.82 -1.96
N LEU A 17 -7.19 -14.88 -1.25
CA LEU A 17 -7.29 -14.80 0.21
C LEU A 17 -5.94 -14.53 0.91
N THR A 18 -4.96 -14.05 0.16
CA THR A 18 -3.69 -13.48 0.66
C THR A 18 -3.57 -12.02 0.18
N GLY A 19 -2.41 -11.37 0.39
CA GLY A 19 -2.24 -9.99 -0.09
C GLY A 19 -3.12 -8.94 0.61
N ASN A 20 -3.20 -7.75 0.04
CA ASN A 20 -4.01 -6.64 0.55
C ASN A 20 -5.36 -6.60 -0.19
N PRO A 21 -6.50 -6.85 0.50
CA PRO A 21 -7.80 -6.89 -0.15
C PRO A 21 -8.29 -5.49 -0.52
N LEU A 22 -8.78 -5.35 -1.73
CA LEU A 22 -9.33 -4.13 -2.30
C LEU A 22 -10.69 -4.40 -2.94
N ALA A 23 -11.68 -3.57 -2.65
CA ALA A 23 -12.89 -3.50 -3.45
C ALA A 23 -12.68 -2.50 -4.60
N VAL A 24 -12.98 -2.93 -5.82
CA VAL A 24 -12.97 -2.08 -7.02
C VAL A 24 -14.38 -1.99 -7.56
N VAL A 25 -14.90 -0.79 -7.77
CA VAL A 25 -16.25 -0.54 -8.29
C VAL A 25 -16.16 0.24 -9.59
N ASP A 26 -16.75 -0.29 -10.65
CA ASP A 26 -16.69 0.28 -11.99
C ASP A 26 -17.96 1.09 -12.33
N GLY A 27 -17.79 2.12 -13.18
CA GLY A 27 -18.88 2.93 -13.68
C GLY A 27 -19.50 3.86 -12.64
N ALA A 28 -18.70 4.36 -11.71
CA ALA A 28 -19.16 5.21 -10.61
C ALA A 28 -19.38 6.68 -11.00
N ASP A 29 -19.31 7.01 -12.29
CA ASP A 29 -19.53 8.38 -12.78
C ASP A 29 -20.89 8.93 -12.34
N GLY A 30 -20.88 10.17 -11.84
CA GLY A 30 -22.09 10.88 -11.41
C GLY A 30 -22.62 10.48 -10.03
N LEU A 31 -22.00 9.53 -9.32
CA LEU A 31 -22.36 9.25 -7.92
C LEU A 31 -21.88 10.37 -7.01
N SER A 32 -22.67 10.66 -5.97
CA SER A 32 -22.29 11.63 -4.94
C SER A 32 -21.22 11.05 -4.01
N ASP A 33 -20.42 11.93 -3.39
CA ASP A 33 -19.41 11.58 -2.40
C ASP A 33 -19.99 10.74 -1.24
N ASP A 34 -21.19 11.10 -0.78
CA ASP A 34 -21.91 10.33 0.23
C ASP A 34 -22.21 8.90 -0.23
N THR A 35 -22.60 8.72 -1.48
CA THR A 35 -22.87 7.38 -2.03
C THR A 35 -21.61 6.56 -2.14
N LEU A 36 -20.50 7.15 -2.63
CA LEU A 36 -19.19 6.49 -2.71
C LEU A 36 -18.72 6.04 -1.31
N ALA A 37 -18.83 6.93 -0.33
CA ALA A 37 -18.44 6.66 1.05
C ALA A 37 -19.34 5.59 1.72
N ASP A 38 -20.63 5.57 1.43
CA ASP A 38 -21.56 4.53 1.93
C ASP A 38 -21.22 3.16 1.33
N VAL A 39 -20.92 3.09 0.03
CA VAL A 39 -20.47 1.87 -0.65
C VAL A 39 -19.14 1.37 -0.08
N ALA A 40 -18.19 2.27 0.18
CA ALA A 40 -16.90 1.89 0.79
C ALA A 40 -17.10 1.29 2.19
N ARG A 41 -18.00 1.85 2.99
CA ARG A 41 -18.36 1.30 4.31
C ARG A 41 -19.02 -0.07 4.20
N GLU A 42 -19.88 -0.30 3.18
CA GLU A 42 -20.55 -1.57 2.96
C GLU A 42 -19.58 -2.69 2.63
N PHE A 43 -18.58 -2.43 1.75
CA PHE A 43 -17.53 -3.39 1.43
C PHE A 43 -16.59 -3.67 2.61
N ASN A 44 -16.45 -2.72 3.52
CA ASN A 44 -15.63 -2.84 4.74
C ASN A 44 -14.19 -3.33 4.49
N GLN A 45 -13.59 -2.93 3.38
CA GLN A 45 -12.17 -3.10 3.11
C GLN A 45 -11.42 -1.85 3.61
N SER A 46 -10.08 -1.94 3.78
CA SER A 46 -9.26 -0.77 4.14
C SER A 46 -9.54 0.41 3.22
N GLU A 47 -9.69 0.13 1.93
CA GLU A 47 -10.10 1.07 0.89
C GLU A 47 -11.04 0.41 -0.12
N THR A 48 -11.90 1.23 -0.73
CA THR A 48 -12.69 0.89 -1.92
C THR A 48 -12.37 1.89 -2.99
N THR A 49 -11.94 1.41 -4.16
CA THR A 49 -11.59 2.25 -5.31
C THR A 49 -12.71 2.24 -6.33
N PHE A 50 -13.14 3.43 -6.71
CA PHE A 50 -14.12 3.69 -7.74
C PHE A 50 -13.42 4.09 -9.03
N VAL A 51 -13.73 3.37 -10.11
CA VAL A 51 -13.24 3.64 -11.45
C VAL A 51 -14.24 4.54 -12.17
N LEU A 52 -13.74 5.65 -12.69
CA LEU A 52 -14.50 6.62 -13.47
C LEU A 52 -13.90 6.76 -14.88
N ALA A 53 -14.71 7.25 -15.80
CA ALA A 53 -14.24 7.55 -17.15
C ALA A 53 -13.05 8.51 -17.12
N GLY A 54 -12.12 8.30 -18.04
CA GLY A 54 -10.99 9.20 -18.23
C GLY A 54 -11.43 10.57 -18.78
N ASP A 55 -10.61 11.57 -18.54
CA ASP A 55 -10.76 12.88 -19.14
C ASP A 55 -9.39 13.50 -19.48
N GLY A 56 -9.32 14.31 -20.53
CA GLY A 56 -8.08 14.93 -20.98
C GLY A 56 -6.98 13.91 -21.23
N SER A 57 -5.90 13.97 -20.45
CA SER A 57 -4.74 13.05 -20.51
C SER A 57 -4.96 11.72 -19.78
N ALA A 58 -5.91 11.68 -18.84
CA ALA A 58 -6.12 10.49 -18.01
C ALA A 58 -6.90 9.41 -18.75
N THR A 59 -6.34 8.18 -18.78
CA THR A 59 -7.03 6.99 -19.30
C THR A 59 -8.23 6.62 -18.41
N ARG A 60 -8.06 6.75 -17.10
CA ARG A 60 -9.10 6.57 -16.08
C ARG A 60 -8.87 7.54 -14.92
N ARG A 61 -9.96 7.90 -14.25
CA ARG A 61 -9.93 8.60 -12.97
C ARG A 61 -10.28 7.61 -11.86
N LEU A 62 -9.56 7.70 -10.75
CA LEU A 62 -9.77 6.86 -9.58
C LEU A 62 -10.13 7.74 -8.39
N ARG A 63 -11.09 7.28 -7.61
CA ARG A 63 -11.42 7.82 -6.28
C ARG A 63 -11.42 6.67 -5.28
N SER A 64 -10.71 6.80 -4.19
CA SER A 64 -10.62 5.76 -3.17
C SER A 64 -11.15 6.29 -1.85
N PHE A 65 -11.96 5.50 -1.16
CA PHE A 65 -12.53 5.86 0.13
C PHE A 65 -12.25 4.78 1.17
N THR A 66 -11.93 5.21 2.39
CA THR A 66 -11.86 4.33 3.55
C THR A 66 -13.25 4.05 4.12
N THR A 67 -13.36 3.04 5.00
CA THR A 67 -14.57 2.76 5.77
C THR A 67 -14.98 3.93 6.68
N GLY A 68 -14.04 4.78 7.06
CA GLY A 68 -14.25 6.00 7.82
C GLY A 68 -14.77 7.20 6.99
N ARG A 69 -15.15 6.98 5.72
CA ARG A 69 -15.68 8.01 4.80
C ARG A 69 -14.64 9.07 4.40
N VAL A 70 -13.36 8.75 4.50
CA VAL A 70 -12.27 9.65 4.10
C VAL A 70 -11.80 9.27 2.68
N GLU A 71 -11.74 10.25 1.78
CA GLU A 71 -11.15 10.06 0.47
C GLU A 71 -9.63 10.04 0.56
N VAL A 72 -9.01 9.03 -0.07
CA VAL A 72 -7.56 8.83 -0.12
C VAL A 72 -7.04 9.33 -1.46
N GLY A 73 -6.20 10.36 -1.43
CA GLY A 73 -5.64 10.97 -2.63
C GLY A 73 -4.37 10.32 -3.15
N GLY A 74 -3.80 9.35 -2.44
CA GLY A 74 -2.56 8.67 -2.83
C GLY A 74 -2.79 7.42 -3.69
N ALA A 75 -1.81 7.10 -4.55
CA ALA A 75 -1.78 5.88 -5.34
C ALA A 75 -0.91 4.82 -4.66
N GLY A 76 -1.52 3.77 -4.17
CA GLY A 76 -0.88 2.62 -3.52
C GLY A 76 -1.50 1.31 -4.02
N HIS A 77 -1.82 0.39 -3.09
CA HIS A 77 -2.51 -0.86 -3.42
C HIS A 77 -3.87 -0.62 -4.08
N ASN A 78 -4.57 0.46 -3.69
CA ASN A 78 -5.84 0.92 -4.24
C ASN A 78 -5.78 1.15 -5.75
N ALA A 79 -4.80 1.90 -6.22
CA ALA A 79 -4.60 2.16 -7.63
C ALA A 79 -4.08 0.91 -8.36
N LEU A 80 -3.09 0.21 -7.78
CA LEU A 80 -2.51 -0.99 -8.40
C LEU A 80 -3.58 -2.07 -8.63
N GLY A 81 -4.40 -2.37 -7.63
CA GLY A 81 -5.47 -3.36 -7.74
C GLY A 81 -6.55 -2.97 -8.75
N ALA A 82 -6.94 -1.68 -8.80
CA ALA A 82 -7.90 -1.20 -9.78
C ALA A 82 -7.39 -1.35 -11.23
N TRP A 83 -6.13 -0.98 -11.49
CA TRP A 83 -5.53 -1.13 -12.82
C TRP A 83 -5.28 -2.58 -13.20
N TRP A 84 -4.90 -3.41 -12.24
CA TRP A 84 -4.79 -4.84 -12.48
C TRP A 84 -6.15 -5.45 -12.89
N TRP A 85 -7.22 -5.08 -12.18
CA TRP A 85 -8.56 -5.56 -12.51
C TRP A 85 -9.04 -5.05 -13.87
N LEU A 86 -8.83 -3.77 -14.21
CA LEU A 86 -9.17 -3.23 -15.53
C LEU A 86 -8.49 -4.00 -16.67
N ALA A 87 -7.22 -4.37 -16.49
CA ALA A 87 -6.49 -5.17 -17.47
C ALA A 87 -6.94 -6.64 -17.49
N HIS A 88 -7.25 -7.21 -16.32
CA HIS A 88 -7.77 -8.57 -16.20
C HIS A 88 -9.15 -8.71 -16.86
N ASP A 89 -10.02 -7.74 -16.71
CA ASP A 89 -11.35 -7.67 -17.30
C ASP A 89 -11.33 -7.25 -18.80
N GLY A 90 -10.17 -6.96 -19.36
CA GLY A 90 -10.01 -6.58 -20.77
C GLY A 90 -10.48 -5.17 -21.11
N GLN A 91 -10.65 -4.29 -20.11
CA GLN A 91 -11.05 -2.89 -20.32
C GLN A 91 -9.88 -1.98 -20.72
N VAL A 92 -8.66 -2.41 -20.45
CA VAL A 92 -7.43 -1.76 -20.89
C VAL A 92 -6.41 -2.81 -21.32
N ASP A 93 -5.61 -2.48 -22.34
CA ASP A 93 -4.52 -3.34 -22.80
C ASP A 93 -3.25 -3.12 -21.94
N PRO A 94 -2.31 -4.09 -21.90
CA PRO A 94 -0.96 -3.84 -21.41
C PRO A 94 -0.31 -2.66 -22.15
N GLY A 95 0.43 -1.83 -21.43
CA GLY A 95 1.06 -0.62 -21.97
C GLY A 95 1.18 0.49 -20.96
N ASP A 96 1.46 1.69 -21.46
CA ASP A 96 1.57 2.90 -20.64
C ASP A 96 0.19 3.57 -20.54
N HIS A 97 -0.18 3.94 -19.32
CA HIS A 97 -1.44 4.61 -19.01
C HIS A 97 -1.20 5.81 -18.10
N VAL A 98 -2.20 6.65 -18.02
CA VAL A 98 -2.25 7.76 -17.07
C VAL A 98 -3.51 7.61 -16.22
N GLN A 99 -3.35 7.59 -14.92
CA GLN A 99 -4.45 7.68 -13.96
C GLN A 99 -4.55 9.08 -13.38
N ARG A 100 -5.76 9.53 -13.08
CA ARG A 100 -5.95 10.68 -12.21
C ARG A 100 -6.50 10.24 -10.87
N ILE A 101 -5.77 10.55 -9.80
CA ILE A 101 -6.15 10.30 -8.41
C ILE A 101 -5.69 11.47 -7.55
N GLY A 102 -6.50 11.90 -6.58
CA GLY A 102 -6.18 13.05 -5.75
C GLY A 102 -5.96 14.37 -6.51
N GLY A 103 -6.47 14.46 -7.75
CA GLY A 103 -6.28 15.62 -8.62
C GLY A 103 -4.98 15.63 -9.42
N GLU A 104 -4.14 14.60 -9.30
CA GLU A 104 -2.86 14.47 -10.00
C GLU A 104 -2.92 13.42 -11.12
N ASP A 105 -2.28 13.72 -12.25
CA ASP A 105 -2.08 12.79 -13.35
C ASP A 105 -0.79 12.01 -13.11
N LEU A 106 -0.92 10.73 -12.84
CA LEU A 106 0.18 9.84 -12.49
C LEU A 106 0.35 8.76 -13.56
N PRO A 107 1.54 8.65 -14.19
CA PRO A 107 1.80 7.60 -15.15
C PRO A 107 1.95 6.25 -14.46
N LEU A 108 1.50 5.21 -15.14
CA LEU A 108 1.69 3.82 -14.75
C LEU A 108 1.93 2.96 -15.98
N ARG A 109 2.43 1.75 -15.77
CA ARG A 109 2.62 0.77 -16.82
C ARG A 109 2.04 -0.56 -16.42
N ILE A 110 1.34 -1.20 -17.35
CA ILE A 110 0.84 -2.57 -17.22
C ILE A 110 1.70 -3.45 -18.11
N GLU A 111 2.28 -4.49 -17.55
CA GLU A 111 3.09 -5.47 -18.26
C GLU A 111 2.45 -6.85 -18.15
N ARG A 112 2.65 -7.66 -19.20
CA ARG A 112 2.26 -9.07 -19.20
C ARG A 112 3.52 -9.93 -19.19
N ASP A 113 3.65 -10.75 -18.17
CA ASP A 113 4.71 -11.74 -18.03
C ASP A 113 4.06 -13.14 -18.01
N GLY A 114 4.01 -13.77 -19.19
CA GLY A 114 3.20 -14.97 -19.40
C GLY A 114 1.71 -14.70 -19.19
N GLU A 115 1.10 -15.42 -18.27
CA GLU A 115 -0.30 -15.22 -17.86
C GLU A 115 -0.46 -14.15 -16.78
N ARG A 116 0.65 -13.69 -16.19
CA ARG A 116 0.64 -12.73 -15.08
C ARG A 116 0.55 -11.29 -15.60
N LEU A 117 -0.33 -10.51 -15.01
CA LEU A 117 -0.38 -9.05 -15.17
C LEU A 117 0.38 -8.39 -14.03
N LEU A 118 1.25 -7.45 -14.36
CA LEU A 118 2.01 -6.64 -13.42
C LEU A 118 1.67 -5.17 -13.66
N VAL A 119 1.32 -4.47 -12.60
CA VAL A 119 1.14 -3.02 -12.64
C VAL A 119 2.33 -2.37 -11.95
N ALA A 120 2.95 -1.42 -12.62
CA ALA A 120 4.12 -0.69 -12.13
C ALA A 120 3.81 0.81 -12.05
N MET A 121 4.09 1.40 -10.88
CA MET A 121 3.87 2.82 -10.60
C MET A 121 5.13 3.44 -10.00
N ARG A 122 5.55 4.58 -10.53
CA ARG A 122 6.64 5.35 -9.95
C ARG A 122 6.13 6.09 -8.71
N GLN A 123 6.88 6.02 -7.64
CA GLN A 123 6.65 6.78 -6.42
C GLN A 123 7.34 8.14 -6.46
N GLY A 124 7.01 9.01 -5.51
CA GLY A 124 7.68 10.30 -5.36
C GLY A 124 9.18 10.17 -5.07
N THR A 125 9.89 11.28 -5.16
CA THR A 125 11.34 11.33 -4.87
C THR A 125 11.61 10.93 -3.42
N PRO A 126 12.52 9.96 -3.17
CA PRO A 126 12.83 9.54 -1.82
C PRO A 126 13.52 10.65 -1.01
N VAL A 127 13.04 10.88 0.20
CA VAL A 127 13.62 11.81 1.17
C VAL A 127 13.77 11.11 2.51
N SER A 128 14.94 11.24 3.13
CA SER A 128 15.23 10.70 4.45
C SER A 128 15.47 11.83 5.45
N ALA A 129 14.87 11.75 6.64
CA ALA A 129 15.21 12.64 7.73
C ALA A 129 16.69 12.45 8.15
N GLU A 130 17.34 13.54 8.60
CA GLU A 130 18.72 13.46 9.09
C GLU A 130 18.79 12.79 10.47
N SER A 131 17.83 13.11 11.34
CA SER A 131 17.72 12.56 12.69
C SER A 131 17.14 11.15 12.69
N THR A 132 17.45 10.39 13.74
CA THR A 132 16.89 9.06 14.02
C THR A 132 16.11 9.08 15.32
N VAL A 133 15.13 8.15 15.44
CA VAL A 133 14.41 7.89 16.68
C VAL A 133 15.13 6.77 17.42
N ALA A 134 15.47 6.99 18.69
CA ALA A 134 16.23 6.02 19.48
C ALA A 134 15.47 4.71 19.68
N ALA A 135 16.17 3.57 19.63
CA ALA A 135 15.62 2.24 19.85
C ALA A 135 14.78 2.15 21.15
N ALA A 136 15.27 2.72 22.26
CA ALA A 136 14.57 2.72 23.54
C ALA A 136 13.21 3.43 23.51
N THR A 137 13.03 4.42 22.62
CA THR A 137 11.76 5.14 22.46
C THR A 137 10.73 4.30 21.68
N ILE A 138 11.21 3.43 20.78
CA ILE A 138 10.38 2.64 19.85
C ILE A 138 10.00 1.28 20.46
N ALA A 139 10.93 0.64 21.19
CA ALA A 139 10.79 -0.72 21.66
C ALA A 139 9.54 -0.94 22.53
N ALA A 140 9.36 -0.13 23.58
CA ALA A 140 8.23 -0.26 24.49
C ALA A 140 6.85 -0.10 23.81
N PRO A 141 6.63 0.89 22.91
CA PRO A 141 5.41 0.97 22.09
C PRO A 141 5.14 -0.25 21.21
N LEU A 142 6.16 -1.01 20.82
CA LEU A 142 6.03 -2.24 20.03
C LEU A 142 5.97 -3.51 20.91
N ALA A 143 6.01 -3.38 22.24
CA ALA A 143 6.12 -4.47 23.22
C ALA A 143 7.37 -5.35 22.97
N LEU A 144 8.48 -4.72 22.60
CA LEU A 144 9.77 -5.35 22.35
C LEU A 144 10.82 -4.82 23.33
N ASP A 145 11.90 -5.57 23.51
CA ASP A 145 13.06 -5.08 24.25
C ASP A 145 13.90 -4.13 23.37
N ALA A 146 14.63 -3.20 24.01
CA ALA A 146 15.50 -2.28 23.29
C ALA A 146 16.61 -2.99 22.46
N ALA A 147 16.98 -4.22 22.83
CA ALA A 147 17.90 -5.05 22.08
C ALA A 147 17.28 -5.68 20.82
N ASP A 148 15.96 -5.75 20.75
CA ASP A 148 15.25 -6.33 19.60
C ASP A 148 15.11 -5.34 18.43
N VAL A 149 15.33 -4.06 18.64
CA VAL A 149 15.16 -3.02 17.62
C VAL A 149 16.37 -2.09 17.56
N GLY A 150 16.65 -1.58 16.36
CA GLY A 150 17.63 -0.52 16.16
C GLY A 150 16.99 0.87 16.17
N ALA A 151 17.81 1.89 15.95
CA ALA A 151 17.32 3.25 15.79
C ALA A 151 16.47 3.38 14.53
N GLY A 152 15.27 3.95 14.68
CA GLY A 152 14.35 4.18 13.58
C GLY A 152 14.69 5.43 12.77
N ARG A 153 14.31 5.45 11.50
CA ARG A 153 14.52 6.58 10.59
C ARG A 153 13.25 6.89 9.81
N VAL A 154 12.91 8.14 9.71
CA VAL A 154 11.79 8.56 8.84
C VAL A 154 12.27 8.70 7.41
N VAL A 155 11.60 7.99 6.49
CA VAL A 155 11.83 8.06 5.06
C VAL A 155 10.49 8.19 4.35
N SER A 156 10.45 8.96 3.27
CA SER A 156 9.24 9.24 2.50
C SER A 156 9.51 9.12 1.00
N THR A 157 8.53 8.64 0.26
CA THR A 157 8.40 8.79 -1.20
C THR A 157 7.07 9.47 -1.57
N GLY A 158 6.56 10.29 -0.64
CA GLY A 158 5.26 10.96 -0.66
C GLY A 158 4.67 11.00 0.75
N THR A 159 4.49 9.83 1.39
CA THR A 159 4.04 9.70 2.77
C THR A 159 5.22 9.32 3.67
N PRO A 160 5.49 10.06 4.78
CA PRO A 160 6.60 9.75 5.68
C PRO A 160 6.29 8.57 6.60
N HIS A 161 7.18 7.58 6.64
CA HIS A 161 7.06 6.42 7.52
C HIS A 161 8.31 6.23 8.37
N LEU A 162 8.12 5.81 9.62
CA LEU A 162 9.19 5.43 10.54
C LEU A 162 9.64 4.00 10.23
N LEU A 163 10.78 3.85 9.60
CA LEU A 163 11.44 2.57 9.32
C LEU A 163 12.20 2.13 10.57
N VAL A 164 11.89 0.96 11.11
CA VAL A 164 12.47 0.43 12.34
C VAL A 164 13.13 -0.92 12.05
N PRO A 165 14.48 -1.02 12.11
CA PRO A 165 15.14 -2.31 11.97
C PRO A 165 14.92 -3.16 13.22
N ALA A 166 14.56 -4.43 13.03
CA ALA A 166 14.46 -5.45 14.07
C ALA A 166 15.70 -6.36 14.05
N SER A 167 15.98 -7.00 15.18
CA SER A 167 17.10 -7.94 15.33
C SER A 167 16.97 -9.21 14.49
N GLY A 168 15.75 -9.53 14.01
CA GLY A 168 15.45 -10.64 13.13
C GLY A 168 13.95 -10.84 12.95
N ARG A 169 13.57 -11.80 12.10
CA ARG A 169 12.15 -12.15 11.83
C ARG A 169 11.37 -12.43 13.11
N GLU A 170 11.96 -13.14 14.07
CA GLU A 170 11.31 -13.46 15.34
C GLU A 170 10.92 -12.20 16.13
N ALA A 171 11.74 -11.15 16.11
CA ALA A 171 11.40 -9.87 16.74
C ALA A 171 10.24 -9.17 16.03
N VAL A 172 10.22 -9.22 14.69
CA VAL A 172 9.09 -8.70 13.89
C VAL A 172 7.80 -9.45 14.26
N ASP A 173 7.82 -10.76 14.34
CA ASP A 173 6.64 -11.59 14.66
C ASP A 173 6.12 -11.35 16.09
N ARG A 174 7.03 -11.17 17.07
CA ARG A 174 6.66 -10.91 18.47
C ARG A 174 6.07 -9.53 18.70
N ALA A 175 6.25 -8.57 17.79
CA ALA A 175 5.77 -7.21 17.98
C ALA A 175 4.26 -7.16 18.24
N ALA A 176 3.87 -6.50 19.34
CA ALA A 176 2.49 -6.30 19.77
C ALA A 176 2.25 -4.83 20.09
N PRO A 177 2.04 -3.97 19.09
CA PRO A 177 2.02 -2.53 19.26
C PRO A 177 0.93 -2.04 20.19
N HIS A 178 1.25 -1.07 21.06
CA HIS A 178 0.31 -0.33 21.85
C HIS A 178 -0.06 0.97 21.11
N ALA A 179 -1.22 1.00 20.45
CA ALA A 179 -1.61 2.08 19.53
C ALA A 179 -1.45 3.50 20.10
N PRO A 180 -1.91 3.83 21.32
CA PRO A 180 -1.76 5.19 21.86
C PRO A 180 -0.29 5.60 22.07
N ALA A 181 0.57 4.67 22.48
CA ALA A 181 1.99 4.95 22.68
C ALA A 181 2.71 5.10 21.33
N LEU A 182 2.45 4.19 20.39
CA LEU A 182 3.03 4.25 19.05
C LEU A 182 2.60 5.53 18.31
N LYS A 183 1.33 5.93 18.42
CA LYS A 183 0.83 7.19 17.85
C LYS A 183 1.60 8.41 18.34
N ARG A 184 1.97 8.48 19.63
CA ARG A 184 2.81 9.58 20.16
C ARG A 184 4.20 9.59 19.53
N VAL A 185 4.85 8.42 19.48
CA VAL A 185 6.19 8.29 18.84
C VAL A 185 6.16 8.72 17.38
N LEU A 186 5.14 8.28 16.63
CA LEU A 186 4.97 8.67 15.23
C LEU A 186 4.76 10.18 15.06
N ALA A 187 3.92 10.79 15.90
CA ALA A 187 3.67 12.24 15.87
C ALA A 187 4.94 13.04 16.17
N GLU A 188 5.73 12.63 17.17
CA GLU A 188 7.00 13.26 17.52
C GLU A 188 8.05 13.10 16.43
N ALA A 189 8.03 11.95 15.72
CA ALA A 189 8.93 11.67 14.60
C ALA A 189 8.50 12.37 13.30
N GLY A 190 7.28 12.88 13.20
CA GLY A 190 6.72 13.40 11.95
C GLY A 190 6.41 12.29 10.93
N ALA A 191 6.00 11.10 11.38
CA ALA A 191 5.68 9.94 10.58
C ALA A 191 4.21 9.54 10.71
N GLU A 192 3.63 8.98 9.64
CA GLU A 192 2.26 8.49 9.66
C GLU A 192 2.16 7.05 10.16
N GLY A 193 3.12 6.19 9.79
CA GLY A 193 3.12 4.78 10.16
C GLY A 193 4.50 4.27 10.56
N CYS A 194 4.51 3.14 11.25
CA CYS A 194 5.72 2.40 11.66
C CYS A 194 5.89 1.16 10.78
N TYR A 195 7.01 1.06 10.11
CA TYR A 195 7.40 -0.09 9.31
C TYR A 195 8.53 -0.84 9.99
N LEU A 196 8.18 -1.87 10.75
CA LEU A 196 9.13 -2.75 11.41
C LEU A 196 9.65 -3.78 10.40
N TYR A 197 10.98 -3.94 10.30
CA TYR A 197 11.58 -4.82 9.30
C TYR A 197 12.79 -5.59 9.81
N ALA A 198 13.01 -6.79 9.27
CA ALA A 198 14.21 -7.59 9.43
C ALA A 198 14.82 -7.93 8.06
N THR A 199 16.15 -8.12 8.03
CA THR A 199 16.92 -8.44 6.81
C THR A 199 17.79 -9.69 6.99
N ASP A 200 17.45 -10.55 7.91
CA ASP A 200 18.13 -11.81 8.21
C ASP A 200 17.70 -12.98 7.28
N GLY A 201 16.76 -12.73 6.39
CA GLY A 201 16.29 -13.66 5.35
C GLY A 201 16.69 -13.25 3.94
N PRO A 202 16.26 -14.00 2.92
CA PRO A 202 16.54 -13.71 1.50
C PRO A 202 15.87 -12.41 1.01
N GLU A 203 14.77 -12.04 1.61
CA GLU A 203 14.00 -10.82 1.35
C GLU A 203 13.71 -10.13 2.69
N PRO A 204 13.66 -8.79 2.75
CA PRO A 204 13.21 -8.08 3.94
C PRO A 204 11.81 -8.55 4.34
N TYR A 205 11.68 -8.85 5.63
CA TYR A 205 10.43 -9.31 6.26
C TYR A 205 9.86 -8.21 7.12
N THR A 206 8.58 -7.88 6.95
CA THR A 206 8.05 -6.62 7.49
C THR A 206 6.66 -6.77 8.10
N ARG A 207 6.34 -5.83 9.01
CA ARG A 207 4.98 -5.52 9.47
C ARG A 207 4.78 -4.01 9.50
N PHE A 208 3.59 -3.56 9.11
CA PHE A 208 3.24 -2.15 9.08
C PHE A 208 2.09 -1.82 10.03
N PHE A 209 2.30 -0.82 10.87
CA PHE A 209 1.34 -0.35 11.85
C PHE A 209 1.03 1.13 11.65
N ASN A 210 -0.26 1.49 11.45
CA ASN A 210 -0.67 2.88 11.26
C ASN A 210 -1.84 3.29 12.18
N PRO A 211 -1.60 3.45 13.48
CA PRO A 211 -2.63 3.88 14.41
C PRO A 211 -3.08 5.34 14.21
N THR A 212 -2.38 6.13 13.39
CA THR A 212 -2.71 7.54 13.13
C THR A 212 -3.99 7.68 12.31
N VAL A 213 -4.25 6.75 11.40
CA VAL A 213 -5.47 6.68 10.57
C VAL A 213 -6.45 5.59 11.02
N GLY A 214 -6.23 5.01 12.20
CA GLY A 214 -7.10 3.96 12.75
C GLY A 214 -6.87 2.57 12.17
N LEU A 215 -5.85 2.39 11.36
CA LEU A 215 -5.45 1.10 10.81
C LEU A 215 -4.43 0.44 11.74
N TRP A 216 -4.85 -0.66 12.37
CA TRP A 216 -4.00 -1.33 13.34
C TRP A 216 -2.75 -1.95 12.69
N GLU A 217 -2.95 -2.75 11.67
CA GLU A 217 -1.92 -3.39 10.85
C GLU A 217 -2.41 -3.49 9.42
N ASP A 218 -1.51 -3.38 8.44
CA ASP A 218 -1.82 -3.45 7.02
C ASP A 218 -1.05 -4.60 6.38
N PRO A 219 -1.71 -5.45 5.57
CA PRO A 219 -1.06 -6.64 5.01
C PRO A 219 -0.06 -6.34 3.88
N ALA A 220 -0.17 -5.21 3.20
CA ALA A 220 0.82 -4.78 2.19
C ALA A 220 0.78 -3.28 1.95
N THR A 221 1.87 -2.58 2.29
CA THR A 221 1.95 -1.12 2.29
C THR A 221 2.97 -0.61 1.28
N GLY A 222 2.50 -0.31 0.08
CA GLY A 222 3.36 0.18 -1.00
C GLY A 222 4.09 1.47 -0.66
N THR A 223 3.42 2.41 0.03
CA THR A 223 3.99 3.71 0.47
C THR A 223 5.08 3.58 1.53
N ALA A 224 5.20 2.44 2.22
CA ALA A 224 6.28 2.14 3.16
C ALA A 224 7.37 1.26 2.55
N ALA A 225 6.99 0.36 1.65
CA ALA A 225 7.92 -0.56 0.99
C ALA A 225 8.93 0.18 0.10
N GLY A 226 8.50 1.19 -0.64
CA GLY A 226 9.41 2.00 -1.47
C GLY A 226 10.47 2.75 -0.67
N PRO A 227 10.10 3.52 0.36
CA PRO A 227 11.05 4.12 1.31
C PRO A 227 12.03 3.12 1.90
N LEU A 228 11.56 1.94 2.33
CA LEU A 228 12.42 0.90 2.88
C LEU A 228 13.42 0.37 1.85
N ALA A 229 12.94 -0.01 0.66
CA ALA A 229 13.82 -0.51 -0.40
C ALA A 229 14.91 0.49 -0.77
N TRP A 230 14.53 1.78 -0.95
CA TRP A 230 15.49 2.84 -1.24
C TRP A 230 16.52 3.01 -0.11
N TRP A 231 16.07 3.01 1.14
CA TRP A 231 16.95 3.14 2.30
C TRP A 231 17.94 1.97 2.42
N LEU A 232 17.48 0.73 2.22
CA LEU A 232 18.34 -0.45 2.31
C LEU A 232 19.42 -0.48 1.22
N VAL A 233 19.09 -0.05 -0.01
CA VAL A 233 20.08 0.07 -1.09
C VAL A 233 21.05 1.21 -0.80
N ARG A 234 20.55 2.39 -0.42
CA ARG A 234 21.38 3.56 -0.16
C ARG A 234 22.33 3.38 1.04
N SER A 235 21.91 2.68 2.07
CA SER A 235 22.74 2.37 3.25
C SER A 235 23.74 1.23 3.01
N GLY A 236 23.67 0.56 1.85
CA GLY A 236 24.50 -0.59 1.54
C GLY A 236 24.06 -1.90 2.24
N ALA A 237 22.88 -1.91 2.90
CA ALA A 237 22.35 -3.10 3.56
C ALA A 237 21.89 -4.16 2.53
N LEU A 238 21.41 -3.72 1.36
CA LEU A 238 21.09 -4.60 0.24
C LEU A 238 21.79 -4.11 -1.04
N ALA A 239 22.12 -5.06 -1.91
CA ALA A 239 22.72 -4.80 -3.21
C ALA A 239 21.71 -4.97 -4.34
N GLY A 240 21.88 -4.17 -5.40
CA GLY A 240 21.11 -4.28 -6.64
C GLY A 240 19.84 -3.42 -6.65
N PRO A 241 19.30 -3.17 -7.85
CA PRO A 241 18.18 -2.26 -8.04
C PRO A 241 16.81 -2.94 -7.81
N GLN A 242 16.74 -4.26 -7.75
CA GLN A 242 15.49 -5.01 -7.61
C GLN A 242 15.41 -5.62 -6.21
N ILE A 243 14.40 -5.21 -5.47
CA ILE A 243 14.15 -5.64 -4.10
C ILE A 243 12.72 -6.20 -4.06
N ALA A 244 12.55 -7.37 -3.47
CA ALA A 244 11.23 -7.85 -3.07
C ALA A 244 11.11 -7.79 -1.55
N ILE A 245 9.94 -7.44 -1.03
CA ILE A 245 9.66 -7.29 0.39
C ILE A 245 8.47 -8.18 0.75
N GLU A 246 8.61 -8.96 1.81
CA GLU A 246 7.53 -9.76 2.41
C GLU A 246 6.82 -8.97 3.50
N GLN A 247 5.47 -9.01 3.52
CA GLN A 247 4.62 -8.38 4.53
C GLN A 247 3.36 -9.22 4.77
N GLY A 248 2.63 -8.98 5.87
CA GLY A 248 1.29 -9.51 6.09
C GLY A 248 1.21 -10.92 6.64
N HIS A 249 2.32 -11.59 6.91
CA HIS A 249 2.34 -12.97 7.42
C HIS A 249 1.62 -13.11 8.77
N ALA A 250 1.83 -12.17 9.69
CA ALA A 250 1.17 -12.17 11.00
C ALA A 250 -0.35 -12.03 10.91
N MET A 251 -0.86 -11.49 9.79
CA MET A 251 -2.29 -11.36 9.51
C MET A 251 -2.87 -12.57 8.76
N GLY A 252 -2.06 -13.59 8.44
CA GLY A 252 -2.45 -14.69 7.56
C GLY A 252 -2.67 -14.27 6.10
N ARG A 253 -2.17 -13.11 5.71
CA ARG A 253 -2.29 -12.51 4.38
C ARG A 253 -0.90 -12.22 3.78
N PRO A 254 -0.08 -13.25 3.53
CA PRO A 254 1.25 -13.05 2.99
C PRO A 254 1.18 -12.28 1.67
N SER A 255 2.03 -11.26 1.58
CA SER A 255 2.11 -10.30 0.48
C SER A 255 3.54 -10.17 0.01
N ARG A 256 3.75 -9.93 -1.28
CA ARG A 256 5.08 -9.71 -1.85
C ARG A 256 5.09 -8.48 -2.75
N LEU A 257 5.75 -7.43 -2.26
CA LEU A 257 5.90 -6.16 -2.97
C LEU A 257 7.22 -6.16 -3.74
N ARG A 258 7.19 -5.80 -5.01
CA ARG A 258 8.39 -5.71 -5.86
C ARG A 258 8.75 -4.26 -6.08
N LEU A 259 9.99 -3.91 -5.80
CA LEU A 259 10.51 -2.55 -5.91
C LEU A 259 11.70 -2.56 -6.87
N ARG A 260 11.75 -1.52 -7.70
CA ARG A 260 12.95 -1.17 -8.48
C ARG A 260 13.47 0.16 -7.98
N VAL A 261 14.67 0.15 -7.42
CA VAL A 261 15.32 1.32 -6.86
C VAL A 261 16.30 1.91 -7.88
N GLU A 262 16.13 3.18 -8.17
CA GLU A 262 17.03 4.00 -8.97
C GLU A 262 17.59 5.12 -8.09
N GLU A 263 18.58 5.87 -8.56
CA GLU A 263 19.24 6.89 -7.75
C GLU A 263 18.27 7.89 -7.11
N ALA A 264 17.29 8.38 -7.89
CA ALA A 264 16.33 9.41 -7.48
C ALA A 264 14.87 8.96 -7.57
N ALA A 265 14.61 7.65 -7.71
CA ALA A 265 13.26 7.15 -7.90
C ALA A 265 13.10 5.72 -7.39
N VAL A 266 11.86 5.39 -7.04
CA VAL A 266 11.45 4.02 -6.74
C VAL A 266 10.22 3.70 -7.58
N THR A 267 10.24 2.55 -8.23
CA THR A 267 9.06 1.99 -8.90
C THR A 267 8.54 0.83 -8.08
N LEU A 268 7.30 0.95 -7.63
CA LEU A 268 6.56 -0.15 -7.00
C LEU A 268 5.84 -0.93 -8.09
N SER A 269 5.96 -2.24 -8.07
CA SER A 269 5.22 -3.12 -8.96
C SER A 269 4.60 -4.30 -8.21
N GLY A 270 3.50 -4.79 -8.73
CA GLY A 270 2.80 -5.93 -8.15
C GLY A 270 1.78 -6.52 -9.11
N SER A 271 1.34 -7.71 -8.75
CA SER A 271 0.19 -8.40 -9.33
C SER A 271 -0.96 -8.39 -8.33
N ALA A 272 -2.12 -8.82 -8.76
CA ALA A 272 -3.24 -9.12 -7.88
C ALA A 272 -3.92 -10.43 -8.33
N VAL A 273 -4.86 -10.88 -7.53
CA VAL A 273 -5.69 -12.06 -7.82
C VAL A 273 -7.14 -11.70 -7.58
N LEU A 274 -8.03 -12.12 -8.47
CA LEU A 274 -9.47 -11.97 -8.29
C LEU A 274 -9.94 -12.90 -7.17
N ALA A 275 -10.53 -12.34 -6.11
CA ALA A 275 -11.10 -13.11 -5.01
C ALA A 275 -12.61 -13.29 -5.17
N ALA A 276 -13.33 -12.25 -5.62
CA ALA A 276 -14.75 -12.30 -5.91
C ALA A 276 -15.14 -11.20 -6.90
N GLU A 277 -16.27 -11.37 -7.58
CA GLU A 277 -16.89 -10.33 -8.41
C GLU A 277 -18.41 -10.40 -8.33
N GLY A 278 -19.06 -9.31 -8.69
CA GLY A 278 -20.52 -9.25 -8.65
C GLY A 278 -21.09 -7.88 -9.01
N GLN A 279 -22.29 -7.64 -8.52
CA GLN A 279 -23.01 -6.37 -8.70
C GLN A 279 -23.47 -5.82 -7.35
N ILE A 280 -23.28 -4.51 -7.14
CA ILE A 280 -23.82 -3.78 -6.01
C ILE A 280 -24.99 -2.91 -6.45
N HIS A 281 -26.08 -2.92 -5.67
CA HIS A 281 -27.28 -2.12 -5.92
C HIS A 281 -27.15 -0.76 -5.23
N ILE A 282 -27.23 0.30 -6.00
CA ILE A 282 -27.15 1.68 -5.50
C ILE A 282 -28.58 2.22 -5.28
N PRO A 283 -28.90 2.78 -4.10
CA PRO A 283 -30.21 3.37 -3.88
C PRO A 283 -30.45 4.54 -4.84
N ALA A 284 -31.66 4.63 -5.39
CA ALA A 284 -32.09 5.85 -6.09
C ALA A 284 -32.26 6.97 -5.05
N ARG A 285 -31.46 8.00 -5.17
CA ARG A 285 -31.60 9.23 -4.36
C ARG A 285 -32.27 10.32 -5.17
#